data_a24c6058405526a2578560e2deb68502
#
_entry.id   a24c6058405526a2578560e2deb68502
#
_cell.length_a   1.000
_cell.length_b   1.000
_cell.length_c   1.000
_cell.angle_alpha   90.00
_cell.angle_beta   90.00
_cell.angle_gamma   90.00
#
_symmetry.space_group_name_H-M   'P 1'
#
loop_
_entity.id
_entity.type
_entity.pdbx_description
1 polymer ?
#
loop_
_entity_poly.entity_id
_entity_poly.type
_entity_poly.pdbx_seq_one_letter_code
_entity_poly.pdbx_strand_id
1 'polypeptide(L)'
;LPHYAQVRQPLLEWVSTSSNLEFLAIDGQKASKSLGKAKPFTVDDTQSHQVGVRLNEIVGSGSNQSLFESNPVIVTFKGNAEDLVISAPAIRNLDSGDKFNQMPNITVKTKSGNAISAKVDVLKQEGLFPSGNVLNDLAEYNASGAAASVSKFTATTSANSMVAVPAGNAKANKGKVVVQGENVAEQQLQYWFQQADKETQTRFLNWAKSHK
;
A
#
# COMPACT_ATOMS: atom_id res chain seq x y z
N LEU A 1 -8.15 47.13 -2.71
CA LEU A 1 -7.38 46.03 -3.34
C LEU A 1 -7.85 44.74 -2.75
N PRO A 2 -8.36 43.79 -3.55
CA PRO A 2 -8.78 42.49 -3.01
C PRO A 2 -7.55 41.75 -2.54
N HIS A 3 -7.56 41.39 -1.26
CA HIS A 3 -6.59 40.46 -0.74
C HIS A 3 -6.94 39.09 -1.32
N TYR A 4 -6.21 38.66 -2.33
CA TYR A 4 -6.24 37.27 -2.75
C TYR A 4 -5.65 36.43 -1.61
N ALA A 5 -6.51 35.71 -0.93
CA ALA A 5 -6.06 34.69 -0.02
C ALA A 5 -5.22 33.69 -0.84
N GLN A 6 -3.92 33.69 -0.64
CA GLN A 6 -3.07 32.68 -1.24
C GLN A 6 -3.48 31.34 -0.66
N VAL A 7 -4.13 30.52 -1.47
CA VAL A 7 -4.35 29.13 -1.15
C VAL A 7 -2.96 28.49 -1.12
N ARG A 8 -2.45 28.22 0.07
CA ARG A 8 -1.22 27.45 0.21
C ARG A 8 -1.47 26.07 -0.39
N GLN A 9 -0.79 25.79 -1.49
CA GLN A 9 -0.74 24.41 -1.98
C GLN A 9 -0.05 23.54 -0.93
N PRO A 10 -0.58 22.35 -0.65
CA PRO A 10 0.09 21.44 0.29
C PRO A 10 1.51 21.14 -0.20
N LEU A 11 2.45 21.24 0.72
CA LEU A 11 3.85 20.89 0.43
C LEU A 11 3.94 19.37 0.26
N LEU A 12 4.54 18.95 -0.84
CA LEU A 12 4.86 17.55 -1.05
C LEU A 12 6.21 17.26 -0.39
N GLU A 13 6.29 16.13 0.28
CA GLU A 13 7.51 15.67 0.93
C GLU A 13 7.92 14.30 0.42
N TRP A 14 9.20 14.02 0.46
CA TRP A 14 9.73 12.71 0.09
C TRP A 14 9.72 11.81 1.31
N VAL A 15 9.24 10.59 1.11
CA VAL A 15 9.30 9.53 2.12
C VAL A 15 10.19 8.41 1.59
N SER A 16 11.24 8.09 2.33
CA SER A 16 12.18 7.04 1.98
C SER A 16 12.27 6.01 3.11
N THR A 17 12.91 4.88 2.83
CA THR A 17 13.12 3.83 3.81
C THR A 17 14.60 3.55 4.01
N SER A 18 14.94 2.96 5.17
CA SER A 18 16.24 2.31 5.35
C SER A 18 16.41 1.17 4.33
N SER A 19 17.65 0.81 4.04
CA SER A 19 17.97 -0.16 2.98
C SER A 19 17.39 -1.56 3.17
N ASN A 20 17.04 -1.93 4.41
CA ASN A 20 16.47 -3.22 4.76
C ASN A 20 14.93 -3.26 4.70
N LEU A 21 14.28 -2.15 4.36
CA LEU A 21 12.83 -2.08 4.21
C LEU A 21 12.43 -1.92 2.75
N GLU A 22 11.34 -2.59 2.36
CA GLU A 22 10.70 -2.37 1.07
C GLU A 22 9.25 -1.90 1.27
N PHE A 23 8.77 -1.05 0.38
CA PHE A 23 7.36 -0.70 0.34
C PHE A 23 6.55 -1.80 -0.33
N LEU A 24 5.49 -2.24 0.34
CA LEU A 24 4.50 -3.17 -0.21
C LEU A 24 3.26 -2.42 -0.69
N ALA A 25 2.84 -1.43 0.06
CA ALA A 25 1.66 -0.63 -0.23
C ALA A 25 1.88 0.81 0.23
N ILE A 26 1.22 1.74 -0.46
CA ILE A 26 1.26 3.17 -0.16
C ILE A 26 -0.17 3.70 -0.30
N ASP A 27 -0.74 4.18 0.80
CA ASP A 27 -2.09 4.77 0.83
C ASP A 27 -3.14 3.89 0.13
N GLY A 28 -3.14 2.60 0.47
CA GLY A 28 -4.10 1.63 -0.05
C GLY A 28 -3.80 1.11 -1.45
N GLN A 29 -2.72 1.51 -2.06
CA GLN A 29 -2.32 1.08 -3.40
C GLN A 29 -1.02 0.28 -3.36
N LYS A 30 -0.88 -0.63 -4.31
CA LYS A 30 0.34 -1.42 -4.44
C LYS A 30 1.52 -0.51 -4.78
N ALA A 31 2.61 -0.65 -4.03
CA ALA A 31 3.83 0.05 -4.34
C ALA A 31 4.49 -0.52 -5.60
N SER A 32 4.96 0.34 -6.49
CA SER A 32 5.67 -0.11 -7.68
C SER A 32 7.03 -0.68 -7.29
N LYS A 33 7.29 -1.91 -7.69
CA LYS A 33 8.60 -2.51 -7.54
C LYS A 33 9.56 -1.88 -8.54
N SER A 34 10.56 -1.22 -8.05
CA SER A 34 11.69 -0.78 -8.84
C SER A 34 12.86 -1.70 -8.53
N LEU A 35 13.22 -2.54 -9.48
CA LEU A 35 14.49 -3.30 -9.56
C LEU A 35 15.29 -3.40 -8.24
N GLY A 36 14.68 -4.04 -7.21
CA GLY A 36 15.37 -4.44 -5.99
C GLY A 36 15.66 -3.36 -4.95
N LYS A 37 15.27 -2.10 -5.18
CA LYS A 37 15.44 -1.04 -4.17
C LYS A 37 14.12 -0.31 -3.95
N ALA A 38 13.81 -0.04 -2.69
CA ALA A 38 12.67 0.81 -2.36
C ALA A 38 12.91 2.22 -2.92
N LYS A 39 11.90 2.76 -3.60
CA LYS A 39 11.96 4.14 -4.10
C LYS A 39 11.23 5.07 -3.15
N PRO A 40 11.77 6.26 -2.91
CA PRO A 40 11.02 7.29 -2.21
C PRO A 40 9.78 7.69 -3.00
N PHE A 41 8.76 8.11 -2.31
CA PHE A 41 7.53 8.65 -2.89
C PHE A 41 7.18 9.96 -2.20
N THR A 42 6.35 10.77 -2.86
CA THR A 42 5.89 12.04 -2.31
C THR A 42 4.53 11.87 -1.65
N VAL A 43 4.30 12.55 -0.54
CA VAL A 43 3.03 12.58 0.18
C VAL A 43 2.61 14.01 0.46
N ASP A 44 1.30 14.21 0.66
CA ASP A 44 0.75 15.49 1.10
C ASP A 44 0.96 15.64 2.61
N ASP A 45 1.60 16.71 3.04
CA ASP A 45 1.94 16.97 4.44
C ASP A 45 0.72 17.27 5.34
N THR A 46 -0.46 17.46 4.77
CA THR A 46 -1.66 17.81 5.54
C THR A 46 -2.51 16.60 5.94
N GLN A 47 -2.23 15.42 5.40
CA GLN A 47 -3.06 14.24 5.58
C GLN A 47 -2.35 13.12 6.31
N SER A 48 -3.15 12.18 6.82
CA SER A 48 -2.63 10.91 7.33
C SER A 48 -2.31 9.97 6.18
N HIS A 49 -1.14 9.37 6.23
CA HIS A 49 -0.67 8.41 5.25
C HIS A 49 -0.42 7.06 5.90
N GLN A 50 -0.59 6.01 5.12
CA GLN A 50 -0.36 4.64 5.56
C GLN A 50 0.51 3.93 4.56
N VAL A 51 1.56 3.28 5.05
CA VAL A 51 2.40 2.41 4.24
C VAL A 51 2.40 1.01 4.82
N GLY A 52 2.48 0.02 3.94
CA GLY A 52 2.85 -1.35 4.31
C GLY A 52 4.29 -1.58 3.89
N VAL A 53 5.11 -2.03 4.82
CA VAL A 53 6.53 -2.29 4.58
C VAL A 53 6.89 -3.71 5.00
N ARG A 54 7.96 -4.23 4.43
CA ARG A 54 8.54 -5.51 4.82
C ARG A 54 10.02 -5.35 5.02
N LEU A 55 10.55 -5.92 6.10
CA LEU A 55 11.97 -5.98 6.32
C LEU A 55 12.54 -7.22 5.64
N ASN A 56 13.60 -7.03 4.85
CA ASN A 56 14.35 -8.09 4.19
C ASN A 56 15.82 -7.90 4.52
N GLU A 57 16.42 -8.90 5.12
CA GLU A 57 17.86 -8.90 5.41
C GLU A 57 18.45 -10.29 5.30
N ILE A 58 19.70 -10.36 4.83
CA ILE A 58 20.48 -11.57 4.91
C ILE A 58 21.07 -11.65 6.31
N VAL A 59 20.73 -12.71 7.02
CA VAL A 59 21.16 -12.95 8.41
C VAL A 59 22.10 -14.14 8.50
N GLY A 60 22.92 -14.15 9.56
CA GLY A 60 23.92 -15.19 9.75
C GLY A 60 25.27 -14.81 9.20
N SER A 61 26.21 -15.75 9.24
CA SER A 61 27.59 -15.54 8.81
C SER A 61 28.16 -16.75 8.06
N GLY A 62 29.12 -16.51 7.17
CA GLY A 62 29.80 -17.55 6.41
C GLY A 62 28.84 -18.37 5.55
N SER A 63 28.90 -19.70 5.66
CA SER A 63 28.02 -20.63 4.96
C SER A 63 26.62 -20.74 5.55
N ASN A 64 26.35 -20.14 6.70
CA ASN A 64 25.09 -20.18 7.42
C ASN A 64 24.26 -18.91 7.23
N GLN A 65 24.30 -18.33 6.05
CA GLN A 65 23.48 -17.18 5.69
C GLN A 65 22.12 -17.61 5.21
N SER A 66 21.08 -16.88 5.62
CA SER A 66 19.73 -17.06 5.13
C SER A 66 19.04 -15.69 4.95
N LEU A 67 18.07 -15.65 4.06
CA LEU A 67 17.24 -14.45 3.89
C LEU A 67 16.14 -14.45 4.96
N PHE A 68 16.09 -13.40 5.75
CA PHE A 68 14.98 -13.13 6.65
C PHE A 68 14.02 -12.15 6.00
N GLU A 69 12.75 -12.54 5.90
CA GLU A 69 11.66 -11.69 5.47
C GLU A 69 10.65 -11.56 6.61
N SER A 70 10.39 -10.33 7.02
CA SER A 70 9.42 -10.08 8.08
C SER A 70 7.98 -10.24 7.60
N ASN A 71 7.05 -10.36 8.54
CA ASN A 71 5.64 -10.09 8.25
C ASN A 71 5.50 -8.65 7.77
N PRO A 72 4.49 -8.35 6.94
CA PRO A 72 4.20 -6.96 6.58
C PRO A 72 3.91 -6.13 7.83
N VAL A 73 4.42 -4.93 7.86
CA VAL A 73 4.21 -3.97 8.96
C VAL A 73 3.49 -2.77 8.42
N ILE A 74 2.47 -2.34 9.15
CA ILE A 74 1.66 -1.16 8.80
C ILE A 74 2.21 0.01 9.60
N VAL A 75 2.52 1.10 8.90
CA VAL A 75 2.99 2.34 9.52
C VAL A 75 2.06 3.47 9.08
N THR A 76 1.39 4.08 10.05
CA THR A 76 0.47 5.19 9.82
C THR A 76 1.05 6.45 10.46
N PHE A 77 1.19 7.50 9.69
CA PHE A 77 1.79 8.75 10.12
C PHE A 77 1.14 9.94 9.41
N LYS A 78 1.29 11.12 9.97
CA LYS A 78 0.97 12.36 9.27
C LYS A 78 2.18 12.88 8.54
N GLY A 79 1.95 13.47 7.37
CA GLY A 79 2.98 14.17 6.64
C GLY A 79 3.58 15.31 7.47
N ASN A 80 4.73 15.79 7.06
CA ASN A 80 5.46 16.85 7.72
C ASN A 80 6.08 17.76 6.66
N ALA A 81 6.44 18.97 7.03
CA ALA A 81 7.08 19.93 6.11
C ALA A 81 8.48 19.48 5.64
N GLU A 82 9.08 18.51 6.32
CA GLU A 82 10.38 17.95 5.96
C GLU A 82 10.23 16.55 5.38
N ASP A 83 11.19 16.14 4.57
CA ASP A 83 11.29 14.76 4.11
C ASP A 83 11.37 13.79 5.28
N LEU A 84 10.74 12.64 5.14
CA LEU A 84 10.65 11.61 6.17
C LEU A 84 11.45 10.38 5.79
N VAL A 85 12.01 9.73 6.79
CA VAL A 85 12.72 8.45 6.65
C VAL A 85 12.08 7.43 7.59
N ILE A 86 11.62 6.32 7.02
CA ILE A 86 11.09 5.18 7.75
C ILE A 86 12.24 4.18 7.92
N SER A 87 12.57 3.84 9.15
CA SER A 87 13.74 3.03 9.44
C SER A 87 13.40 1.84 10.33
N ALA A 88 14.09 0.73 10.08
CA ALA A 88 14.07 -0.44 10.94
C ALA A 88 15.47 -0.75 11.44
N PRO A 89 15.61 -1.38 12.62
CA PRO A 89 16.91 -1.81 13.10
C PRO A 89 17.49 -2.92 12.24
N ALA A 90 18.80 -3.08 12.24
CA ALA A 90 19.47 -4.19 11.58
C ALA A 90 19.10 -5.51 12.27
N ILE A 91 18.78 -6.52 11.47
CA ILE A 91 18.50 -7.88 11.95
C ILE A 91 19.75 -8.74 11.71
N ARG A 92 20.30 -9.28 12.77
CA ARG A 92 21.58 -10.02 12.69
C ARG A 92 21.41 -11.53 12.64
N ASN A 93 20.30 -12.05 13.17
CA ASN A 93 20.02 -13.48 13.23
C ASN A 93 18.49 -13.71 13.19
N LEU A 94 18.10 -14.98 13.07
CA LEU A 94 16.68 -15.32 13.01
C LEU A 94 15.93 -15.02 14.30
N ASP A 95 16.60 -15.09 15.44
CA ASP A 95 15.99 -14.77 16.74
C ASP A 95 15.61 -13.29 16.83
N SER A 96 16.48 -12.39 16.40
CA SER A 96 16.16 -10.97 16.32
C SER A 96 15.09 -10.67 15.27
N GLY A 97 15.03 -11.46 14.20
CA GLY A 97 13.94 -11.41 13.21
C GLY A 97 12.60 -11.79 13.81
N ASP A 98 12.54 -12.86 14.58
CA ASP A 98 11.32 -13.29 15.27
C ASP A 98 10.84 -12.22 16.26
N LYS A 99 11.74 -11.60 16.98
CA LYS A 99 11.43 -10.48 17.89
C LYS A 99 10.85 -9.29 17.12
N PHE A 100 11.40 -8.99 15.96
CA PHE A 100 10.88 -7.94 15.09
C PHE A 100 9.44 -8.26 14.63
N ASN A 101 9.15 -9.51 14.27
CA ASN A 101 7.81 -9.93 13.88
C ASN A 101 6.80 -9.81 15.03
N GLN A 102 7.22 -10.01 16.26
CA GLN A 102 6.36 -9.87 17.44
C GLN A 102 6.14 -8.42 17.81
N MET A 103 7.19 -7.61 17.71
CA MET A 103 7.16 -6.19 18.07
C MET A 103 8.01 -5.41 17.07
N PRO A 104 7.41 -5.01 15.94
CA PRO A 104 8.15 -4.30 14.90
C PRO A 104 8.62 -2.94 15.39
N ASN A 105 9.92 -2.78 15.49
CA ASN A 105 10.56 -1.55 15.95
C ASN A 105 10.87 -0.65 14.75
N ILE A 106 9.85 -0.03 14.20
CA ILE A 106 9.99 0.90 13.07
C ILE A 106 9.85 2.32 13.59
N THR A 107 10.71 3.19 13.11
CA THR A 107 10.71 4.61 13.45
C THR A 107 10.49 5.46 12.20
N VAL A 108 9.78 6.57 12.37
CA VAL A 108 9.64 7.60 11.36
C VAL A 108 10.31 8.86 11.88
N LYS A 109 11.28 9.37 11.14
CA LYS A 109 12.03 10.56 11.50
C LYS A 109 12.08 11.52 10.32
N THR A 110 12.16 12.80 10.63
CA THR A 110 12.49 13.78 9.60
C THR A 110 13.94 13.60 9.15
N LYS A 111 14.26 14.12 7.98
CA LYS A 111 15.63 14.08 7.46
C LYS A 111 16.62 14.75 8.40
N SER A 112 16.20 15.72 9.19
CA SER A 112 17.01 16.37 10.22
C SER A 112 17.15 15.57 11.51
N GLY A 113 16.44 14.43 11.66
CA GLY A 113 16.56 13.51 12.79
C GLY A 113 15.48 13.63 13.86
N ASN A 114 14.46 14.46 13.66
CA ASN A 114 13.36 14.60 14.60
C ASN A 114 12.37 13.45 14.48
N ALA A 115 11.99 12.84 15.59
CA ALA A 115 11.04 11.75 15.61
C ALA A 115 9.62 12.26 15.28
N ILE A 116 8.93 11.52 14.43
CA ILE A 116 7.54 11.75 14.07
C ILE A 116 6.68 10.68 14.75
N SER A 117 5.56 11.09 15.31
CA SER A 117 4.60 10.16 15.88
C SER A 117 4.01 9.28 14.78
N ALA A 118 4.14 7.97 14.95
CA ALA A 118 3.61 6.99 14.02
C ALA A 118 2.93 5.86 14.76
N LYS A 119 1.90 5.29 14.17
CA LYS A 119 1.27 4.07 14.65
C LYS A 119 1.82 2.91 13.83
N VAL A 120 2.36 1.92 14.52
CA VAL A 120 3.00 0.75 13.91
C VAL A 120 2.28 -0.50 14.38
N ASP A 121 1.93 -1.37 13.45
CA ASP A 121 1.29 -2.64 13.76
C ASP A 121 1.69 -3.69 12.74
N VAL A 122 1.58 -4.95 13.11
CA VAL A 122 1.87 -6.09 12.23
C VAL A 122 0.61 -6.46 11.48
N LEU A 123 0.74 -6.65 10.17
CA LEU A 123 -0.34 -7.20 9.35
C LEU A 123 -0.30 -8.72 9.44
N LYS A 124 -1.27 -9.30 10.14
CA LYS A 124 -1.41 -10.75 10.17
C LYS A 124 -1.96 -11.23 8.83
N GLN A 125 -1.24 -12.15 8.22
CA GLN A 125 -1.65 -12.79 6.98
C GLN A 125 -2.03 -14.22 7.26
N GLU A 126 -3.25 -14.59 6.89
CA GLU A 126 -3.75 -15.95 6.99
C GLU A 126 -3.69 -16.64 5.63
N GLY A 127 -3.45 -17.96 5.64
CA GLY A 127 -3.49 -18.79 4.45
C GLY A 127 -2.14 -19.37 4.05
N LEU A 128 -2.19 -20.21 3.02
CA LEU A 128 -1.03 -20.97 2.53
C LEU A 128 -0.04 -20.08 1.73
N PHE A 129 -0.50 -18.95 1.22
CA PHE A 129 0.31 -18.02 0.42
C PHE A 129 0.15 -16.59 0.95
N PRO A 130 0.75 -16.30 2.11
CA PRO A 130 0.51 -15.01 2.79
C PRO A 130 0.93 -13.78 1.97
N SER A 131 1.90 -13.89 1.08
CA SER A 131 2.38 -12.77 0.28
C SER A 131 1.49 -12.39 -0.91
N GLY A 132 0.46 -13.19 -1.21
CA GLY A 132 -0.33 -13.02 -2.43
C GLY A 132 -1.35 -11.88 -2.39
N ASN A 133 -1.82 -11.47 -1.21
CA ASN A 133 -2.98 -10.59 -1.05
C ASN A 133 -2.77 -9.48 -0.02
N VAL A 134 -1.60 -8.86 0.00
CA VAL A 134 -1.30 -7.80 0.98
C VAL A 134 -2.31 -6.65 0.92
N LEU A 135 -2.75 -6.25 -0.26
CA LEU A 135 -3.72 -5.15 -0.39
C LEU A 135 -5.08 -5.51 0.17
N ASN A 136 -5.55 -6.74 -0.03
CA ASN A 136 -6.83 -7.20 0.53
C ASN A 136 -6.74 -7.27 2.05
N ASP A 137 -5.67 -7.84 2.57
CA ASP A 137 -5.45 -7.95 4.01
C ASP A 137 -5.34 -6.57 4.66
N LEU A 138 -4.69 -5.63 3.98
CA LEU A 138 -4.59 -4.25 4.44
C LEU A 138 -5.94 -3.53 4.43
N ALA A 139 -6.78 -3.75 3.42
CA ALA A 139 -8.12 -3.19 3.37
C ALA A 139 -8.99 -3.72 4.51
N GLU A 140 -8.94 -5.01 4.80
CA GLU A 140 -9.62 -5.63 5.94
C GLU A 140 -9.11 -5.07 7.26
N TYR A 141 -7.80 -4.93 7.40
CA TYR A 141 -7.19 -4.32 8.56
C TYR A 141 -7.71 -2.89 8.78
N ASN A 142 -7.78 -2.09 7.74
CA ASN A 142 -8.27 -0.72 7.82
C ASN A 142 -9.75 -0.64 8.19
N ALA A 143 -10.54 -1.65 7.84
CA ALA A 143 -11.94 -1.75 8.24
C ALA A 143 -12.12 -2.20 9.69
N SER A 144 -11.12 -2.82 10.29
CA SER A 144 -11.21 -3.40 11.64
C SER A 144 -11.12 -2.40 12.79
N GLY A 145 -10.66 -1.18 12.54
CA GLY A 145 -10.43 -0.19 13.58
C GLY A 145 -9.20 -0.45 14.45
N ALA A 146 -8.28 -1.32 14.01
CA ALA A 146 -7.05 -1.61 14.74
C ALA A 146 -6.11 -0.40 14.83
N ALA A 147 -5.04 -0.51 15.63
CA ALA A 147 -4.21 0.62 16.06
C ALA A 147 -3.69 1.52 14.95
N ALA A 148 -3.26 0.96 13.82
CA ALA A 148 -2.72 1.72 12.69
C ALA A 148 -3.71 1.84 11.52
N SER A 149 -4.98 1.49 11.71
CA SER A 149 -5.99 1.52 10.67
C SER A 149 -6.32 2.95 10.25
N VAL A 150 -6.62 3.12 8.97
CA VAL A 150 -7.10 4.38 8.39
C VAL A 150 -8.35 4.07 7.56
N SER A 151 -9.48 4.56 8.02
CA SER A 151 -10.78 4.20 7.43
C SER A 151 -10.92 4.55 5.95
N LYS A 152 -10.28 5.60 5.48
CA LYS A 152 -10.32 5.98 4.07
C LYS A 152 -9.63 4.96 3.13
N PHE A 153 -8.84 4.04 3.67
CA PHE A 153 -8.16 2.98 2.91
C PHE A 153 -8.83 1.61 3.07
N THR A 154 -10.06 1.56 3.54
CA THR A 154 -10.84 0.32 3.65
C THR A 154 -11.20 -0.26 2.29
N ALA A 155 -11.36 0.58 1.28
CA ALA A 155 -11.59 0.13 -0.09
C ALA A 155 -10.27 0.10 -0.83
N THR A 156 -9.87 -1.08 -1.29
CA THR A 156 -8.75 -1.22 -2.21
C THR A 156 -9.10 -0.58 -3.55
N THR A 157 -8.10 -0.46 -4.43
CA THR A 157 -8.35 0.03 -5.79
C THR A 157 -9.54 -0.66 -6.43
N SER A 158 -10.19 0.01 -7.35
CA SER A 158 -11.40 -0.43 -8.02
C SER A 158 -11.40 -1.90 -8.45
N ALA A 159 -10.27 -2.44 -8.85
CA ALA A 159 -10.14 -3.84 -9.25
C ALA A 159 -10.48 -4.81 -8.10
N ASN A 160 -9.99 -4.53 -6.90
CA ASN A 160 -10.24 -5.39 -5.74
C ASN A 160 -11.66 -5.25 -5.21
N SER A 161 -12.20 -4.04 -5.25
CA SER A 161 -13.59 -3.81 -4.89
C SER A 161 -14.54 -4.63 -5.75
N MET A 162 -14.19 -4.79 -7.01
CA MET A 162 -15.00 -5.54 -7.93
C MET A 162 -14.93 -7.05 -7.70
N VAL A 163 -13.76 -7.56 -7.43
CA VAL A 163 -13.56 -8.98 -7.11
C VAL A 163 -14.28 -9.34 -5.81
N ALA A 164 -14.36 -8.41 -4.88
CA ALA A 164 -15.02 -8.61 -3.60
C ALA A 164 -16.54 -8.55 -3.66
N VAL A 165 -17.16 -8.21 -4.82
CA VAL A 165 -18.60 -8.17 -4.95
C VAL A 165 -19.16 -9.57 -5.22
N PRO A 166 -19.61 -10.29 -4.18
CA PRO A 166 -20.26 -11.58 -4.41
C PRO A 166 -21.61 -11.37 -5.09
N ALA A 167 -22.05 -12.36 -5.81
CA ALA A 167 -23.32 -12.32 -6.53
C ALA A 167 -24.51 -11.94 -5.63
N GLY A 168 -24.45 -12.28 -4.34
CA GLY A 168 -25.47 -11.94 -3.36
C GLY A 168 -25.60 -10.45 -3.05
N ASN A 169 -24.63 -9.64 -3.44
CA ASN A 169 -24.63 -8.20 -3.17
C ASN A 169 -25.14 -7.38 -4.37
N ALA A 170 -25.67 -8.02 -5.39
CA ALA A 170 -26.20 -7.33 -6.56
C ALA A 170 -27.28 -6.30 -6.18
N LYS A 171 -28.04 -6.56 -5.13
CA LYS A 171 -29.07 -5.63 -4.63
C LYS A 171 -28.49 -4.39 -3.95
N ALA A 172 -27.28 -4.44 -3.45
CA ALA A 172 -26.61 -3.32 -2.79
C ALA A 172 -25.99 -2.34 -3.79
N ASN A 173 -25.98 -2.67 -5.05
CA ASN A 173 -25.32 -1.91 -6.10
C ASN A 173 -26.26 -0.99 -6.88
N LYS A 174 -27.34 -0.53 -6.26
CA LYS A 174 -28.23 0.46 -6.88
C LYS A 174 -27.44 1.73 -7.22
N GLY A 175 -27.44 2.11 -8.49
CA GLY A 175 -26.71 3.28 -8.99
C GLY A 175 -25.26 3.04 -9.34
N LYS A 176 -24.75 1.83 -9.15
CA LYS A 176 -23.42 1.43 -9.60
C LYS A 176 -23.47 0.75 -10.95
N VAL A 177 -22.33 0.74 -11.62
CA VAL A 177 -22.17 0.04 -12.89
C VAL A 177 -22.53 -1.43 -12.72
N VAL A 178 -23.50 -1.88 -13.47
CA VAL A 178 -23.87 -3.29 -13.50
C VAL A 178 -22.92 -3.98 -14.46
N VAL A 179 -22.11 -4.87 -13.93
CA VAL A 179 -21.17 -5.66 -14.71
C VAL A 179 -21.84 -6.99 -15.05
N GLN A 180 -22.06 -7.22 -16.32
CA GLN A 180 -22.66 -8.45 -16.82
C GLN A 180 -21.59 -9.26 -17.56
N GLY A 181 -21.29 -10.43 -17.07
CA GLY A 181 -20.34 -11.32 -17.68
C GLY A 181 -20.50 -12.74 -17.16
N GLU A 182 -20.16 -13.73 -17.99
CA GLU A 182 -20.28 -15.14 -17.63
C GLU A 182 -19.20 -15.61 -16.67
N ASN A 183 -18.07 -14.85 -16.56
CA ASN A 183 -16.97 -15.17 -15.68
C ASN A 183 -16.33 -13.91 -15.12
N VAL A 184 -15.47 -14.09 -14.13
CA VAL A 184 -14.80 -12.99 -13.42
C VAL A 184 -13.95 -12.14 -14.36
N ALA A 185 -13.23 -12.76 -15.30
CA ALA A 185 -12.38 -12.03 -16.23
C ALA A 185 -13.17 -11.09 -17.12
N GLU A 186 -14.32 -11.55 -17.63
CA GLU A 186 -15.22 -10.74 -18.45
C GLU A 186 -15.79 -9.57 -17.64
N GLN A 187 -16.22 -9.82 -16.41
CA GLN A 187 -16.75 -8.79 -15.52
C GLN A 187 -15.69 -7.73 -15.21
N GLN A 188 -14.45 -8.12 -14.94
CA GLN A 188 -13.35 -7.19 -14.70
C GLN A 188 -13.04 -6.33 -15.90
N LEU A 189 -13.01 -6.92 -17.09
CA LEU A 189 -12.76 -6.18 -18.34
C LEU A 189 -13.84 -5.13 -18.58
N GLN A 190 -15.10 -5.47 -18.38
CA GLN A 190 -16.21 -4.52 -18.51
C GLN A 190 -16.11 -3.39 -17.50
N TYR A 191 -15.78 -3.71 -16.26
CA TYR A 191 -15.65 -2.72 -15.21
C TYR A 191 -14.55 -1.72 -15.53
N TRP A 192 -13.35 -2.19 -15.86
CA TRP A 192 -12.22 -1.32 -16.16
C TRP A 192 -12.46 -0.49 -17.42
N PHE A 193 -13.09 -1.08 -18.41
CA PHE A 193 -13.46 -0.34 -19.62
C PHE A 193 -14.36 0.86 -19.31
N GLN A 194 -15.33 0.68 -18.42
CA GLN A 194 -16.24 1.76 -18.02
C GLN A 194 -15.57 2.83 -17.16
N GLN A 195 -14.54 2.47 -16.42
CA GLN A 195 -13.75 3.41 -15.62
C GLN A 195 -12.71 4.19 -16.44
N ALA A 196 -12.36 3.70 -17.59
CA ALA A 196 -11.39 4.35 -18.46
C ALA A 196 -11.99 5.58 -19.15
N ASP A 197 -11.15 6.56 -19.45
CA ASP A 197 -11.55 7.70 -20.27
C ASP A 197 -11.84 7.26 -21.71
N LYS A 198 -12.50 8.13 -22.47
CA LYS A 198 -12.90 7.81 -23.85
C LYS A 198 -11.72 7.49 -24.76
N GLU A 199 -10.61 8.18 -24.57
CA GLU A 199 -9.41 7.96 -25.37
C GLU A 199 -8.81 6.58 -25.09
N THR A 200 -8.72 6.19 -23.85
CA THR A 200 -8.24 4.87 -23.44
C THR A 200 -9.20 3.77 -23.92
N GLN A 201 -10.49 3.98 -23.83
CA GLN A 201 -11.49 3.05 -24.35
C GLN A 201 -11.31 2.82 -25.85
N THR A 202 -11.10 3.88 -26.60
CA THR A 202 -10.88 3.80 -28.06
C THR A 202 -9.61 3.00 -28.39
N ARG A 203 -8.53 3.25 -27.71
CA ARG A 203 -7.28 2.50 -27.89
C ARG A 203 -7.44 1.03 -27.57
N PHE A 204 -8.18 0.72 -26.50
CA PHE A 204 -8.45 -0.66 -26.13
C PHE A 204 -9.29 -1.38 -27.21
N LEU A 205 -10.36 -0.75 -27.70
CA LEU A 205 -11.19 -1.34 -28.74
C LEU A 205 -10.41 -1.61 -30.03
N ASN A 206 -9.53 -0.70 -30.42
CA ASN A 206 -8.67 -0.89 -31.58
C ASN A 206 -7.71 -2.06 -31.37
N TRP A 207 -7.12 -2.15 -30.18
CA TRP A 207 -6.26 -3.27 -29.83
C TRP A 207 -7.02 -4.60 -29.87
N ALA A 208 -8.21 -4.65 -29.28
CA ALA A 208 -9.02 -5.87 -29.22
C ALA A 208 -9.43 -6.36 -30.60
N LYS A 209 -9.72 -5.46 -31.54
CA LYS A 209 -10.06 -5.82 -32.92
C LYS A 209 -8.91 -6.50 -33.65
N SER A 210 -7.67 -6.14 -33.34
CA SER A 210 -6.48 -6.71 -33.99
C SER A 210 -6.00 -8.00 -33.32
N HIS A 211 -6.56 -8.36 -32.16
CA HIS A 211 -6.14 -9.53 -31.37
C HIS A 211 -7.24 -10.58 -31.28
N LYS A 212 -7.86 -10.87 -32.39
CA LYS A 212 -8.84 -11.96 -32.46
C LYS A 212 -8.18 -13.34 -32.40
#